data_0c605231965f6a5c8d1aac65e0ac4abf
#
_entry.id   0c605231965f6a5c8d1aac65e0ac4abf
#
_cell.length_a   1.000
_cell.length_b   1.000
_cell.length_c   1.000
_cell.angle_alpha   90.00
_cell.angle_beta   90.00
_cell.angle_gamma   90.00
#
_symmetry.space_group_name_H-M   'P 1'
#
loop_
_entity.id
_entity.type
_entity.pdbx_description
1 polymer ?
#
loop_
_entity_poly.entity_id
_entity_poly.type
_entity_poly.pdbx_seq_one_letter_code
_entity_poly.pdbx_strand_id
1 'polypeptide(L)'
;MNNSKFFLRKSFKKQRSLLDINQVQGLSKRIFENLLELNIWDKSFYHLYLSNEINNEVETDEIVNLLFMKNKRVFVPKILGKDLLNIEIDNNTNYFLNQLGIREPISSNQKDASLLEVIFVPLLIF
;
A
#
# COMPACT_ATOMS: atom_id res chain seq x y z
N MET A 1 23.42 7.63 -18.08
CA MET A 1 23.65 7.30 -16.69
C MET A 1 22.39 6.97 -15.96
N ASN A 2 21.33 7.73 -16.15
CA ASN A 2 20.03 7.39 -15.58
C ASN A 2 19.29 6.30 -16.36
N ASN A 3 19.86 5.87 -17.50
CA ASN A 3 19.23 4.90 -18.38
C ASN A 3 19.09 3.52 -17.74
N SER A 4 20.06 3.09 -16.93
CA SER A 4 19.99 1.78 -16.28
C SER A 4 18.82 1.67 -15.31
N LYS A 5 18.58 2.70 -14.52
CA LYS A 5 17.44 2.75 -13.59
C LYS A 5 16.12 2.77 -14.36
N PHE A 6 16.05 3.55 -15.43
CA PHE A 6 14.88 3.62 -16.30
C PHE A 6 14.58 2.27 -16.94
N PHE A 7 15.57 1.60 -17.51
CA PHE A 7 15.41 0.29 -18.14
C PHE A 7 15.00 -0.78 -17.14
N LEU A 8 15.61 -0.80 -15.96
CA LEU A 8 15.24 -1.74 -14.90
C LEU A 8 13.79 -1.54 -14.48
N ARG A 9 13.38 -0.31 -14.27
CA ARG A 9 12.00 0.00 -13.89
C ARG A 9 11.00 -0.45 -14.95
N LYS A 10 11.32 -0.19 -16.22
CA LYS A 10 10.48 -0.60 -17.35
C LYS A 10 10.40 -2.11 -17.46
N SER A 11 11.53 -2.80 -17.33
CA SER A 11 11.60 -4.25 -17.39
C SER A 11 10.77 -4.91 -16.28
N PHE A 12 10.91 -4.45 -15.05
CA PHE A 12 10.18 -5.01 -13.92
C PHE A 12 8.69 -4.69 -13.96
N LYS A 13 8.31 -3.52 -14.44
CA LYS A 13 6.90 -3.21 -14.69
C LYS A 13 6.30 -4.18 -15.70
N LYS A 14 7.02 -4.49 -16.76
CA LYS A 14 6.58 -5.44 -17.77
C LYS A 14 6.42 -6.84 -17.17
N GLN A 15 7.41 -7.30 -16.41
CA GLN A 15 7.35 -8.60 -15.74
C GLN A 15 6.14 -8.69 -14.80
N ARG A 16 5.92 -7.64 -14.00
CA ARG A 16 4.78 -7.59 -13.10
C ARG A 16 3.45 -7.61 -13.82
N SER A 17 3.36 -6.92 -14.97
CA SER A 17 2.14 -6.87 -15.77
C SER A 17 1.74 -8.21 -16.37
N LEU A 18 2.70 -9.14 -16.49
CA LEU A 18 2.44 -10.49 -17.02
C LEU A 18 1.84 -11.44 -15.98
N LEU A 19 1.83 -11.05 -14.71
CA LEU A 19 1.24 -11.87 -13.66
C LEU A 19 -0.28 -11.87 -13.78
N ASP A 20 -0.89 -13.04 -13.57
CA ASP A 20 -2.34 -13.11 -13.44
C ASP A 20 -2.77 -12.83 -11.98
N ILE A 21 -4.08 -12.72 -11.76
CA ILE A 21 -4.61 -12.38 -10.44
C ILE A 21 -4.25 -13.44 -9.39
N ASN A 22 -4.24 -14.71 -9.77
CA ASN A 22 -3.90 -15.80 -8.85
C ASN A 22 -2.43 -15.73 -8.44
N GLN A 23 -1.54 -15.39 -9.38
CA GLN A 23 -0.12 -15.21 -9.08
C GLN A 23 0.11 -14.02 -8.15
N VAL A 24 -0.56 -12.89 -8.40
CA VAL A 24 -0.47 -11.70 -7.54
C VAL A 24 -0.96 -12.03 -6.13
N GLN A 25 -2.09 -12.70 -6.00
CA GLN A 25 -2.64 -13.11 -4.71
C GLN A 25 -1.70 -14.06 -3.96
N GLY A 26 -1.14 -15.04 -4.66
CA GLY A 26 -0.21 -16.00 -4.07
C GLY A 26 1.07 -15.36 -3.57
N LEU A 27 1.65 -14.45 -4.35
CA LEU A 27 2.86 -13.72 -3.96
C LEU A 27 2.58 -12.75 -2.82
N SER A 28 1.44 -12.07 -2.86
CA SER A 28 1.02 -11.16 -1.79
C SER A 28 0.83 -11.91 -0.48
N LYS A 29 0.24 -13.09 -0.53
CA LYS A 29 0.06 -13.95 0.65
C LYS A 29 1.40 -14.35 1.27
N ARG A 30 2.38 -14.71 0.45
CA ARG A 30 3.73 -15.04 0.93
C ARG A 30 4.40 -13.86 1.62
N ILE A 31 4.26 -12.67 1.05
CA ILE A 31 4.80 -11.45 1.66
C ILE A 31 4.13 -11.22 3.01
N PHE A 32 2.81 -11.35 3.06
CA PHE A 32 2.06 -11.19 4.30
C PHE A 32 2.51 -12.17 5.37
N GLU A 33 2.65 -13.45 5.03
CA GLU A 33 3.12 -14.49 5.96
C GLU A 33 4.52 -14.16 6.49
N ASN A 34 5.42 -13.70 5.62
CA ASN A 34 6.77 -13.30 6.04
C ASN A 34 6.75 -12.07 6.95
N LEU A 35 5.86 -11.12 6.68
CA LEU A 35 5.71 -9.93 7.53
C LEU A 35 5.24 -10.28 8.94
N LEU A 36 4.43 -11.34 9.09
CA LEU A 36 3.93 -11.77 10.40
C LEU A 36 5.06 -12.19 11.34
N GLU A 37 6.21 -12.59 10.80
CA GLU A 37 7.37 -13.03 11.59
C GLU A 37 8.23 -11.87 12.08
N LEU A 38 7.98 -10.65 11.61
CA LEU A 38 8.74 -9.47 12.00
C LEU A 38 8.23 -8.88 13.32
N ASN A 39 9.13 -8.25 14.07
CA ASN A 39 8.80 -7.59 15.34
C ASN A 39 8.31 -6.15 15.11
N ILE A 40 7.23 -6.00 14.35
CA ILE A 40 6.67 -4.69 14.01
C ILE A 40 5.23 -4.52 14.49
N TRP A 41 4.62 -5.56 15.06
CA TRP A 41 3.18 -5.59 15.35
C TRP A 41 2.81 -5.07 16.73
N ASP A 42 3.80 -4.66 17.52
CA ASP A 42 3.61 -4.07 18.86
C ASP A 42 3.44 -2.55 18.83
N LYS A 43 3.54 -1.93 17.68
CA LYS A 43 3.34 -0.49 17.50
C LYS A 43 1.87 -0.14 17.41
N SER A 44 1.56 1.15 17.29
CA SER A 44 0.16 1.63 17.27
C SER A 44 -0.22 2.33 15.97
N PHE A 45 0.72 2.98 15.30
CA PHE A 45 0.46 3.82 14.12
C PHE A 45 1.17 3.26 12.90
N TYR A 46 0.37 2.85 11.91
CA TYR A 46 0.87 2.19 10.70
C TYR A 46 0.41 2.94 9.46
N HIS A 47 1.30 3.05 8.49
CA HIS A 47 1.00 3.63 7.19
C HIS A 47 1.25 2.60 6.11
N LEU A 48 0.32 2.49 5.16
CA LEU A 48 0.49 1.63 3.99
C LEU A 48 -0.28 2.22 2.81
N TYR A 49 0.06 1.75 1.64
CA TYR A 49 -0.66 2.09 0.42
C TYR A 49 -1.83 1.13 0.21
N LEU A 50 -2.84 1.58 -0.52
CA LEU A 50 -3.91 0.71 -1.01
C LEU A 50 -3.48 0.18 -2.38
N SER A 51 -3.53 -1.12 -2.55
CA SER A 51 -3.02 -1.77 -3.75
C SER A 51 -3.80 -1.35 -5.00
N ASN A 52 -3.07 -1.20 -6.11
CA ASN A 52 -3.63 -0.95 -7.42
C ASN A 52 -3.65 -2.25 -8.21
N GLU A 53 -4.84 -2.84 -8.38
CA GLU A 53 -5.01 -4.12 -9.07
C GLU A 53 -4.62 -4.04 -10.56
N ILE A 54 -4.83 -2.88 -11.19
CA ILE A 54 -4.50 -2.69 -12.60
C ILE A 54 -3.00 -2.88 -12.85
N ASN A 55 -2.17 -2.45 -11.89
CA ASN A 55 -0.72 -2.54 -11.98
C ASN A 55 -0.15 -3.79 -11.31
N ASN A 56 -0.99 -4.75 -10.89
CA ASN A 56 -0.57 -5.98 -10.21
C ASN A 56 0.33 -5.72 -9.00
N GLU A 57 0.01 -4.68 -8.23
CA GLU A 57 0.74 -4.39 -7.00
C GLU A 57 0.46 -5.44 -5.93
N VAL A 58 1.40 -5.57 -4.99
CA VAL A 58 1.19 -6.42 -3.80
C VAL A 58 -0.09 -6.00 -3.10
N GLU A 59 -0.98 -6.96 -2.85
CA GLU A 59 -2.23 -6.70 -2.17
C GLU A 59 -1.98 -6.46 -0.68
N THR A 60 -2.55 -5.37 -0.17
CA THR A 60 -2.36 -4.96 1.22
C THR A 60 -3.59 -5.15 2.09
N ASP A 61 -4.70 -5.63 1.53
CA ASP A 61 -5.97 -5.74 2.24
C ASP A 61 -5.87 -6.63 3.48
N GLU A 62 -5.12 -7.74 3.42
CA GLU A 62 -4.92 -8.62 4.58
C GLU A 62 -4.16 -7.92 5.71
N ILE A 63 -3.18 -7.09 5.36
CA ILE A 63 -2.43 -6.30 6.33
C ILE A 63 -3.35 -5.30 7.02
N VAL A 64 -4.17 -4.59 6.23
CA VAL A 64 -5.14 -3.62 6.76
C VAL A 64 -6.11 -4.31 7.72
N ASN A 65 -6.66 -5.44 7.31
CA ASN A 65 -7.61 -6.18 8.13
C ASN A 65 -6.98 -6.67 9.44
N LEU A 66 -5.75 -7.16 9.38
CA LEU A 66 -5.02 -7.58 10.59
C LEU A 66 -4.82 -6.42 11.54
N LEU A 67 -4.41 -5.26 11.03
CA LEU A 67 -4.20 -4.07 11.85
C LEU A 67 -5.49 -3.60 12.51
N PHE A 68 -6.61 -3.62 11.78
CA PHE A 68 -7.91 -3.28 12.36
C PHE A 68 -8.32 -4.29 13.44
N MET A 69 -8.10 -5.57 13.22
CA MET A 69 -8.40 -6.60 14.21
C MET A 69 -7.58 -6.41 15.49
N LYS A 70 -6.37 -5.89 15.38
CA LYS A 70 -5.48 -5.61 16.51
C LYS A 70 -5.72 -4.23 17.13
N ASN A 71 -6.76 -3.52 16.68
CA ASN A 71 -7.10 -2.16 17.13
C ASN A 71 -5.97 -1.15 16.89
N LYS A 72 -5.20 -1.36 15.83
CA LYS A 72 -4.15 -0.43 15.42
C LYS A 72 -4.75 0.71 14.60
N ARG A 73 -4.05 1.84 14.56
CA ARG A 73 -4.45 2.99 13.74
C ARG A 73 -3.73 2.91 12.39
N VAL A 74 -4.50 3.04 11.32
CA VAL A 74 -4.03 2.82 9.96
C VAL A 74 -4.21 4.10 9.15
N PHE A 75 -3.18 4.45 8.41
CA PHE A 75 -3.12 5.66 7.59
C PHE A 75 -2.74 5.28 6.16
N VAL A 76 -3.31 6.01 5.20
CA VAL A 76 -3.02 5.80 3.78
C VAL A 76 -2.76 7.13 3.10
N PRO A 77 -2.03 7.13 1.97
CA PRO A 77 -1.78 8.36 1.22
C PRO A 77 -3.00 8.76 0.41
N LYS A 78 -3.18 10.08 0.25
CA LYS A 78 -4.15 10.66 -0.67
C LYS A 78 -3.48 11.80 -1.41
N ILE A 79 -3.61 11.81 -2.73
CA ILE A 79 -3.06 12.87 -3.58
C ILE A 79 -4.05 14.02 -3.64
N LEU A 80 -3.61 15.23 -3.30
CA LEU A 80 -4.38 16.44 -3.42
C LEU A 80 -3.50 17.52 -4.10
N GLY A 81 -3.72 17.73 -5.40
CA GLY A 81 -2.85 18.59 -6.18
C GLY A 81 -1.43 18.06 -6.24
N LYS A 82 -0.48 18.82 -5.71
CA LYS A 82 0.93 18.41 -5.60
C LYS A 82 1.28 17.77 -4.26
N ASP A 83 0.32 17.78 -3.33
CA ASP A 83 0.54 17.31 -1.97
C ASP A 83 0.14 15.86 -1.82
N LEU A 84 0.81 15.19 -0.88
CA LEU A 84 0.47 13.84 -0.45
C LEU A 84 -0.02 13.91 1.00
N LEU A 85 -1.32 13.70 1.19
CA LEU A 85 -1.94 13.76 2.49
C LEU A 85 -1.82 12.42 3.20
N ASN A 86 -1.71 12.46 4.52
CA ASN A 86 -1.74 11.29 5.39
C ASN A 86 -3.12 11.19 6.03
N ILE A 87 -3.93 10.23 5.60
CA ILE A 87 -5.34 10.11 6.00
C ILE A 87 -5.54 8.86 6.83
N GLU A 88 -6.15 9.02 7.99
CA GLU A 88 -6.51 7.87 8.82
C GLU A 88 -7.76 7.18 8.25
N ILE A 89 -7.71 5.85 8.19
CA ILE A 89 -8.82 5.01 7.73
C ILE A 89 -9.29 4.08 8.84
N ASP A 90 -10.54 3.63 8.73
CA ASP A 90 -11.15 2.63 9.60
C ASP A 90 -12.13 1.77 8.79
N ASN A 91 -12.86 0.89 9.46
CA ASN A 91 -13.84 0.00 8.82
C ASN A 91 -15.00 0.75 8.15
N ASN A 92 -15.21 2.00 8.51
CA ASN A 92 -16.32 2.81 7.97
C ASN A 92 -15.86 3.82 6.92
N THR A 93 -14.58 3.78 6.54
CA THR A 93 -14.03 4.70 5.54
C THR A 93 -14.66 4.45 4.18
N ASN A 94 -15.08 5.53 3.52
CA ASN A 94 -15.56 5.49 2.14
C ASN A 94 -14.43 5.89 1.19
N TYR A 95 -14.35 5.21 0.05
CA TYR A 95 -13.29 5.39 -0.93
C TYR A 95 -13.85 5.78 -2.29
N PHE A 96 -13.00 6.37 -3.12
CA PHE A 96 -13.25 6.56 -4.54
C PHE A 96 -12.02 6.09 -5.33
N LEU A 97 -12.20 5.79 -6.61
CA LEU A 97 -11.08 5.50 -7.51
C LEU A 97 -10.62 6.79 -8.16
N ASN A 98 -9.34 7.11 -8.04
CA ASN A 98 -8.77 8.26 -8.71
C ASN A 98 -8.52 7.97 -10.20
N GLN A 99 -7.98 8.95 -10.93
CA GLN A 99 -7.71 8.80 -12.37
C GLN A 99 -6.71 7.70 -12.69
N LEU A 100 -5.86 7.33 -11.73
CA LEU A 100 -4.88 6.26 -11.89
C LEU A 100 -5.43 4.88 -11.49
N GLY A 101 -6.71 4.80 -11.10
CA GLY A 101 -7.31 3.55 -10.65
C GLY A 101 -6.95 3.17 -9.22
N ILE A 102 -6.42 4.09 -8.44
CA ILE A 102 -6.02 3.86 -7.05
C ILE A 102 -7.17 4.28 -6.14
N ARG A 103 -7.49 3.43 -5.16
CA ARG A 103 -8.48 3.77 -4.13
C ARG A 103 -7.91 4.83 -3.21
N GLU A 104 -8.69 5.88 -2.98
CA GLU A 104 -8.36 6.93 -2.03
C GLU A 104 -9.55 7.19 -1.11
N PRO A 105 -9.32 7.52 0.18
CA PRO A 105 -10.41 7.91 1.06
C PRO A 105 -11.03 9.23 0.58
N ILE A 106 -12.36 9.34 0.73
CA ILE A 106 -13.08 10.55 0.33
C ILE A 106 -12.66 11.74 1.22
N SER A 107 -12.46 11.48 2.51
CA SER A 107 -12.01 12.51 3.45
C SER A 107 -10.64 13.04 3.07
N SER A 108 -10.43 14.34 3.25
CA SER A 108 -9.12 15.00 3.11
C SER A 108 -8.62 15.51 4.46
N ASN A 109 -9.10 14.93 5.55
CA ASN A 109 -8.72 15.32 6.91
C ASN A 109 -7.35 14.76 7.24
N GLN A 110 -6.31 15.53 6.94
CA GLN A 110 -4.92 15.13 7.10
C GLN A 110 -4.54 14.99 8.58
N LYS A 111 -3.78 13.92 8.86
CA LYS A 111 -3.18 13.67 10.17
C LYS A 111 -1.68 13.92 10.10
N ASP A 112 -1.07 14.16 11.27
CA ASP A 112 0.37 14.42 11.36
C ASP A 112 1.16 13.15 11.07
N ALA A 113 1.98 13.19 10.01
CA ALA A 113 2.80 12.04 9.61
C ALA A 113 3.92 11.72 10.61
N SER A 114 4.28 12.65 11.51
CA SER A 114 5.29 12.39 12.53
C SER A 114 4.84 11.36 13.57
N LEU A 115 3.54 11.05 13.63
CA LEU A 115 3.00 10.02 14.52
C LEU A 115 3.24 8.61 14.01
N LEU A 116 3.58 8.43 12.73
CA LEU A 116 3.73 7.11 12.13
C LEU A 116 4.93 6.37 12.68
N GLU A 117 4.73 5.11 13.01
CA GLU A 117 5.77 4.25 13.61
C GLU A 117 6.26 3.18 12.63
N VAL A 118 5.37 2.68 11.78
CA VAL A 118 5.69 1.68 10.76
C VAL A 118 5.11 2.15 9.43
N ILE A 119 5.93 2.11 8.39
CA ILE A 119 5.53 2.49 7.04
C ILE A 119 5.83 1.33 6.09
N PHE A 120 4.80 0.81 5.43
CA PHE A 120 4.96 -0.18 4.37
C PHE A 120 5.10 0.55 3.05
N VAL A 121 6.21 0.33 2.37
CA VAL A 121 6.53 1.01 1.11
C VAL A 121 6.31 0.04 -0.05
N PRO A 122 5.59 0.46 -1.12
CA PRO A 122 5.37 -0.41 -2.25
C PRO A 122 6.68 -0.67 -3.00
N LEU A 123 6.84 -1.92 -3.45
CA LEU A 123 7.96 -2.33 -4.30
C LEU A 123 7.47 -2.54 -5.72
N LEU A 124 8.37 -2.32 -6.68
CA LEU A 124 8.07 -2.51 -8.09
C LEU A 124 7.94 -3.98 -8.46
N ILE A 125 8.68 -4.84 -7.78
CA ILE A 125 8.71 -6.29 -8.02
C ILE A 125 8.55 -7.04 -6.70
N PHE A 126 8.09 -8.27 -6.85
CA PHE A 126 7.95 -9.19 -5.72
C PHE A 126 9.30 -9.80 -5.33
#